data_77604184939970f7531cbb0c978c5482
#
_entry.id   77604184939970f7531cbb0c978c5482
#
_cell.length_a   1.000
_cell.length_b   1.000
_cell.length_c   1.000
_cell.angle_alpha   90.00
_cell.angle_beta   90.00
_cell.angle_gamma   90.00
#
_symmetry.space_group_name_H-M   'P 1'
#
loop_
_entity.id
_entity.type
_entity.pdbx_description
1 polymer ?
#
loop_
_entity_poly.entity_id
_entity_poly.type
_entity_poly.pdbx_seq_one_letter_code
_entity_poly.pdbx_strand_id
1 'polypeptide(L)'
;MAIIGILAAVGVVAYNGYTSSAKKNAVKSNHKNVVKYIVNETMKCITGESTAMGGELDCTKQSQNNWKDFVAKAVEKSLSDFKNPYDTSRKALTHGGDITNDNDVGYIRMRSPGSKIEVMSCIQTPCSATRCSSDNHVCSGDINLN
;
A
#
# COMPACT_ATOMS: atom_id res chain seq x y z
N MET A 1 29.82 26.86 26.43
CA MET A 1 28.83 26.97 25.33
C MET A 1 29.01 25.89 24.27
N ALA A 2 30.13 25.20 24.11
CA ALA A 2 30.35 24.15 23.09
C ALA A 2 29.55 22.87 23.29
N ILE A 3 29.24 22.46 24.52
CA ILE A 3 28.59 21.18 24.83
C ILE A 3 27.14 21.13 24.34
N ILE A 4 26.40 22.24 24.41
CA ILE A 4 25.01 22.33 23.95
C ILE A 4 24.90 22.13 22.41
N GLY A 5 25.86 22.68 21.66
CA GLY A 5 25.93 22.53 20.22
C GLY A 5 26.17 21.08 19.77
N ILE A 6 27.01 20.34 20.51
CA ILE A 6 27.32 18.93 20.20
C ILE A 6 26.10 18.04 20.51
N LEU A 7 25.42 18.24 21.62
CA LEU A 7 24.24 17.48 22.01
C LEU A 7 23.07 17.73 21.04
N ALA A 8 22.87 19.00 20.59
CA ALA A 8 21.86 19.33 19.59
C ALA A 8 22.14 18.64 18.24
N ALA A 9 23.40 18.64 17.78
CA ALA A 9 23.75 18.02 16.50
C ALA A 9 23.53 16.50 16.52
N VAL A 10 23.91 15.81 17.61
CA VAL A 10 23.69 14.35 17.77
C VAL A 10 22.17 14.04 17.86
N GLY A 11 21.43 14.86 18.60
CA GLY A 11 19.98 14.69 18.75
C GLY A 11 19.23 14.78 17.43
N VAL A 12 19.57 15.72 16.56
CA VAL A 12 18.92 15.89 15.24
C VAL A 12 19.18 14.68 14.32
N VAL A 13 20.40 14.16 14.28
CA VAL A 13 20.75 13.00 13.45
C VAL A 13 20.01 11.74 13.91
N ALA A 14 19.98 11.51 15.21
CA ALA A 14 19.27 10.36 15.81
C ALA A 14 17.75 10.46 15.56
N TYR A 15 17.16 11.64 15.71
CA TYR A 15 15.73 11.88 15.46
C TYR A 15 15.36 11.63 14.00
N ASN A 16 16.15 12.11 13.05
CA ASN A 16 15.92 11.90 11.62
C ASN A 16 15.99 10.42 11.24
N GLY A 17 16.95 9.67 11.78
CA GLY A 17 17.07 8.23 11.59
C GLY A 17 15.88 7.46 12.13
N TYR A 18 15.41 7.82 13.32
CA TYR A 18 14.24 7.20 13.94
C TYR A 18 12.96 7.47 13.14
N THR A 19 12.71 8.71 12.73
CA THR A 19 11.52 9.07 11.95
C THR A 19 11.50 8.40 10.58
N SER A 20 12.65 8.28 9.91
CA SER A 20 12.78 7.55 8.66
C SER A 20 12.42 6.08 8.82
N SER A 21 12.96 5.42 9.85
CA SER A 21 12.65 4.02 10.17
C SER A 21 11.17 3.81 10.50
N ALA A 22 10.58 4.73 11.25
CA ALA A 22 9.16 4.69 11.59
C ALA A 22 8.27 4.79 10.35
N LYS A 23 8.57 5.70 9.42
CA LYS A 23 7.84 5.83 8.14
C LYS A 23 7.94 4.56 7.29
N LYS A 24 9.14 3.98 7.15
CA LYS A 24 9.33 2.69 6.46
C LYS A 24 8.47 1.58 7.06
N ASN A 25 8.50 1.44 8.36
CA ASN A 25 7.74 0.40 9.07
C ASN A 25 6.23 0.64 8.94
N ALA A 26 5.78 1.89 8.96
CA ALA A 26 4.38 2.24 8.74
C ALA A 26 3.92 1.83 7.33
N VAL A 27 4.70 2.10 6.28
CA VAL A 27 4.37 1.65 4.91
C VAL A 27 4.31 0.12 4.83
N LYS A 28 5.29 -0.59 5.42
CA LYS A 28 5.29 -2.07 5.46
C LYS A 28 4.05 -2.63 6.17
N SER A 29 3.67 -2.03 7.28
CA SER A 29 2.48 -2.41 8.04
C SER A 29 1.21 -2.16 7.24
N ASN A 30 1.08 -0.98 6.64
CA ASN A 30 -0.06 -0.62 5.79
C ASN A 30 -0.20 -1.57 4.60
N HIS A 31 0.92 -1.89 3.92
CA HIS A 31 0.94 -2.87 2.84
C HIS A 31 0.35 -4.22 3.27
N LYS A 32 0.86 -4.78 4.39
CA LYS A 32 0.36 -6.06 4.92
C LYS A 32 -1.12 -6.00 5.28
N ASN A 33 -1.57 -4.89 5.85
CA ASN A 33 -2.97 -4.71 6.22
C ASN A 33 -3.88 -4.64 4.98
N VAL A 34 -3.44 -3.95 3.92
CA VAL A 34 -4.18 -3.88 2.65
C VAL A 34 -4.30 -5.27 2.01
N VAL A 35 -3.21 -6.04 1.96
CA VAL A 35 -3.22 -7.42 1.44
C VAL A 35 -4.19 -8.29 2.22
N LYS A 36 -4.13 -8.26 3.55
CA LYS A 36 -5.05 -9.01 4.41
C LYS A 36 -6.50 -8.57 4.22
N TYR A 37 -6.73 -7.27 4.09
CA TYR A 37 -8.06 -6.72 3.86
C TYR A 37 -8.65 -7.24 2.54
N ILE A 38 -7.88 -7.21 1.44
CA ILE A 38 -8.31 -7.75 0.14
C ILE A 38 -8.73 -9.22 0.29
N VAL A 39 -7.87 -10.05 0.88
CA VAL A 39 -8.14 -11.49 1.05
C VAL A 39 -9.39 -11.71 1.89
N ASN A 40 -9.50 -11.08 3.04
CA ASN A 40 -10.61 -11.29 3.94
C ASN A 40 -11.94 -10.81 3.35
N GLU A 41 -11.94 -9.67 2.68
CA GLU A 41 -13.16 -9.09 2.11
C GLU A 41 -13.62 -9.87 0.85
N THR A 42 -12.68 -10.33 0.01
CA THR A 42 -13.05 -11.15 -1.15
C THR A 42 -13.56 -12.54 -0.74
N MET A 43 -13.08 -13.10 0.39
CA MET A 43 -13.63 -14.34 0.95
C MET A 43 -15.12 -14.23 1.30
N LYS A 44 -15.61 -13.07 1.70
CA LYS A 44 -17.06 -12.85 1.94
C LYS A 44 -17.88 -13.12 0.68
N CYS A 45 -17.39 -12.67 -0.49
CA CYS A 45 -18.05 -12.95 -1.76
C CYS A 45 -18.08 -14.46 -2.07
N ILE A 46 -16.97 -15.17 -1.78
CA ILE A 46 -16.90 -16.63 -1.99
C ILE A 46 -17.85 -17.38 -1.06
N THR A 47 -18.07 -16.87 0.14
CA THR A 47 -18.99 -17.48 1.14
C THR A 47 -20.46 -17.09 0.93
N GLY A 48 -20.78 -16.31 -0.12
CA GLY A 48 -22.15 -16.03 -0.52
C GLY A 48 -22.71 -14.68 -0.07
N GLU A 49 -21.87 -13.80 0.48
CA GLU A 49 -22.31 -12.43 0.75
C GLU A 49 -22.59 -11.68 -0.56
N SER A 50 -23.61 -10.83 -0.57
CA SER A 50 -23.95 -10.02 -1.74
C SER A 50 -23.01 -8.83 -1.96
N THR A 51 -22.42 -8.33 -0.88
CA THR A 51 -21.50 -7.19 -0.90
C THR A 51 -20.35 -7.40 0.08
N ALA A 52 -19.21 -6.74 -0.18
CA ALA A 52 -18.06 -6.70 0.70
C ALA A 52 -17.47 -5.28 0.77
N MET A 53 -16.39 -5.09 1.52
CA MET A 53 -15.68 -3.81 1.61
C MET A 53 -16.59 -2.63 2.01
N GLY A 54 -17.45 -2.85 3.01
CA GLY A 54 -18.39 -1.82 3.46
C GLY A 54 -19.50 -1.48 2.45
N GLY A 55 -19.78 -2.38 1.51
CA GLY A 55 -20.76 -2.19 0.43
C GLY A 55 -20.16 -1.68 -0.89
N GLU A 56 -18.86 -1.38 -0.91
CA GLU A 56 -18.19 -0.86 -2.11
C GLU A 56 -17.90 -1.94 -3.16
N LEU A 57 -17.90 -3.21 -2.77
CA LEU A 57 -17.69 -4.34 -3.65
C LEU A 57 -19.00 -5.12 -3.81
N ASP A 58 -19.49 -5.18 -5.05
CA ASP A 58 -20.65 -5.98 -5.45
C ASP A 58 -20.19 -7.39 -5.82
N CYS A 59 -20.46 -8.35 -4.94
CA CYS A 59 -20.04 -9.75 -5.09
C CYS A 59 -20.73 -10.48 -6.26
N THR A 60 -21.86 -9.97 -6.75
CA THR A 60 -22.55 -10.59 -7.90
C THR A 60 -21.74 -10.49 -9.20
N LYS A 61 -20.73 -9.62 -9.22
CA LYS A 61 -19.81 -9.42 -10.34
C LYS A 61 -18.60 -10.34 -10.35
N GLN A 62 -18.50 -11.28 -9.38
CA GLN A 62 -17.32 -12.14 -9.22
C GLN A 62 -16.98 -12.97 -10.49
N SER A 63 -17.98 -13.36 -11.27
CA SER A 63 -17.77 -14.12 -12.52
C SER A 63 -17.31 -13.28 -13.71
N GLN A 64 -17.23 -11.95 -13.58
CA GLN A 64 -16.86 -11.07 -14.67
C GLN A 64 -15.34 -11.03 -14.87
N ASN A 65 -14.89 -10.92 -16.12
CA ASN A 65 -13.46 -10.86 -16.47
C ASN A 65 -12.70 -9.70 -15.84
N ASN A 66 -13.39 -8.63 -15.46
CA ASN A 66 -12.84 -7.43 -14.82
C ASN A 66 -13.08 -7.40 -13.28
N TRP A 67 -13.40 -8.55 -12.68
CA TRP A 67 -13.63 -8.67 -11.24
C TRP A 67 -12.54 -8.02 -10.38
N LYS A 68 -11.27 -8.29 -10.71
CA LYS A 68 -10.10 -7.72 -10.05
C LYS A 68 -10.05 -6.19 -10.05
N ASP A 69 -10.53 -5.54 -11.12
CA ASP A 69 -10.58 -4.09 -11.19
C ASP A 69 -11.67 -3.53 -10.28
N PHE A 70 -12.80 -4.24 -10.13
CA PHE A 70 -13.82 -3.90 -9.15
C PHE A 70 -13.27 -4.02 -7.74
N VAL A 71 -12.54 -5.10 -7.43
CA VAL A 71 -11.89 -5.29 -6.13
C VAL A 71 -10.90 -4.16 -5.85
N ALA A 72 -9.99 -3.86 -6.77
CA ALA A 72 -8.98 -2.81 -6.58
C ALA A 72 -9.59 -1.42 -6.36
N LYS A 73 -10.63 -1.07 -7.11
CA LYS A 73 -11.39 0.19 -6.95
C LYS A 73 -12.13 0.24 -5.62
N ALA A 74 -12.76 -0.87 -5.23
CA ALA A 74 -13.48 -0.95 -3.96
C ALA A 74 -12.52 -0.80 -2.76
N VAL A 75 -11.33 -1.41 -2.82
CA VAL A 75 -10.28 -1.24 -1.80
C VAL A 75 -9.84 0.21 -1.70
N GLU A 76 -9.54 0.88 -2.82
CA GLU A 76 -9.14 2.29 -2.83
C GLU A 76 -10.21 3.18 -2.18
N LYS A 77 -11.48 2.90 -2.44
CA LYS A 77 -12.59 3.67 -1.90
C LYS A 77 -12.82 3.38 -0.41
N SER A 78 -12.82 2.11 -0.01
CA SER A 78 -13.04 1.68 1.37
C SER A 78 -11.93 2.12 2.32
N LEU A 79 -10.71 2.22 1.82
CA LEU A 79 -9.53 2.62 2.59
C LEU A 79 -9.05 4.04 2.23
N SER A 80 -9.97 4.92 1.81
CA SER A 80 -9.66 6.30 1.41
C SER A 80 -9.02 7.14 2.50
N ASP A 81 -9.23 6.79 3.77
CA ASP A 81 -8.67 7.48 4.94
C ASP A 81 -7.22 7.07 5.26
N PHE A 82 -6.72 6.02 4.61
CA PHE A 82 -5.31 5.65 4.74
C PHE A 82 -4.42 6.75 4.17
N LYS A 83 -3.57 7.31 5.03
CA LYS A 83 -2.65 8.40 4.67
C LYS A 83 -1.25 7.88 4.40
N ASN A 84 -0.58 8.53 3.45
CA ASN A 84 0.81 8.23 3.14
C ASN A 84 1.70 8.65 4.32
N PRO A 85 2.51 7.75 4.92
CA PRO A 85 3.37 8.09 6.05
C PRO A 85 4.47 9.12 5.76
N TYR A 86 4.80 9.34 4.48
CA TYR A 86 5.77 10.34 4.04
C TYR A 86 5.12 11.71 3.77
N ASP A 87 3.83 11.71 3.42
CA ASP A 87 3.05 12.92 3.16
C ASP A 87 1.58 12.69 3.56
N THR A 88 1.24 13.06 4.78
CA THR A 88 -0.10 12.83 5.36
C THR A 88 -1.22 13.64 4.71
N SER A 89 -0.90 14.59 3.82
CA SER A 89 -1.90 15.26 2.99
C SER A 89 -2.41 14.38 1.85
N ARG A 90 -1.66 13.33 1.51
CA ARG A 90 -1.96 12.39 0.42
C ARG A 90 -2.56 11.09 0.93
N LYS A 91 -3.41 10.49 0.11
CA LYS A 91 -3.87 9.10 0.32
C LYS A 91 -2.69 8.14 0.16
N ALA A 92 -2.70 7.04 0.89
CA ALA A 92 -1.68 6.01 0.75
C ALA A 92 -1.98 5.03 -0.40
N LEU A 93 -3.26 4.82 -0.72
CA LEU A 93 -3.68 3.84 -1.72
C LEU A 93 -4.07 4.48 -3.03
N THR A 94 -3.65 3.83 -4.12
CA THR A 94 -4.13 4.14 -5.47
C THR A 94 -4.31 2.85 -6.27
N HIS A 95 -5.41 2.79 -7.00
CA HIS A 95 -5.67 1.75 -7.99
C HIS A 95 -5.04 2.16 -9.33
N GLY A 96 -4.38 1.19 -9.97
CA GLY A 96 -3.70 1.40 -11.24
C GLY A 96 -2.33 2.07 -11.12
N GLY A 97 -1.56 1.99 -12.20
CA GLY A 97 -0.21 2.52 -12.28
C GLY A 97 0.85 1.65 -11.60
N ASP A 98 2.09 1.95 -11.92
CA ASP A 98 3.29 1.34 -11.33
C ASP A 98 3.98 2.33 -10.38
N ILE A 99 4.84 1.81 -9.54
CA ILE A 99 5.80 2.63 -8.79
C ILE A 99 6.96 2.92 -9.75
N THR A 100 7.12 4.20 -10.11
CA THR A 100 8.04 4.58 -11.20
C THR A 100 9.12 5.58 -10.79
N ASN A 101 8.91 6.31 -9.71
CA ASN A 101 9.81 7.37 -9.27
C ASN A 101 9.65 7.69 -7.78
N ASP A 102 10.48 8.58 -7.27
CA ASP A 102 10.56 8.92 -5.85
C ASP A 102 9.30 9.62 -5.29
N ASN A 103 8.44 10.17 -6.15
CA ASN A 103 7.13 10.70 -5.69
C ASN A 103 6.18 9.58 -5.25
N ASP A 104 6.49 8.33 -5.58
CA ASP A 104 5.71 7.16 -5.20
C ASP A 104 6.08 6.62 -3.80
N VAL A 105 7.03 7.24 -3.09
CA VAL A 105 7.40 6.81 -1.74
C VAL A 105 6.19 6.85 -0.81
N GLY A 106 5.97 5.75 -0.09
CA GLY A 106 4.86 5.61 0.84
C GLY A 106 3.51 5.25 0.21
N TYR A 107 3.42 5.22 -1.13
CA TYR A 107 2.21 4.73 -1.81
C TYR A 107 2.12 3.22 -1.82
N ILE A 108 0.88 2.75 -1.78
CA ILE A 108 0.46 1.36 -2.01
C ILE A 108 -0.32 1.35 -3.31
N ARG A 109 0.25 0.75 -4.33
CA ARG A 109 -0.35 0.64 -5.65
C ARG A 109 -0.89 -0.76 -5.88
N MET A 110 -2.08 -0.84 -6.44
CA MET A 110 -2.73 -2.10 -6.80
C MET A 110 -2.81 -2.20 -8.32
N ARG A 111 -2.36 -3.33 -8.84
CA ARG A 111 -2.45 -3.67 -10.26
C ARG A 111 -3.25 -4.94 -10.43
N SER A 112 -3.84 -5.10 -11.60
CA SER A 112 -4.68 -6.24 -11.93
C SER A 112 -4.17 -6.98 -13.18
N PRO A 113 -2.95 -7.57 -13.14
CA PRO A 113 -2.42 -8.32 -14.28
C PRO A 113 -3.12 -9.68 -14.41
N GLY A 114 -3.68 -9.95 -15.59
CA GLY A 114 -4.38 -11.24 -15.83
C GLY A 114 -5.53 -11.47 -14.87
N SER A 115 -5.54 -12.55 -14.10
CA SER A 115 -6.59 -12.94 -13.13
C SER A 115 -6.22 -12.61 -11.67
N LYS A 116 -5.18 -11.83 -11.42
CA LYS A 116 -4.59 -11.62 -10.09
C LYS A 116 -4.56 -10.15 -9.72
N ILE A 117 -4.44 -9.86 -8.43
CA ILE A 117 -4.09 -8.52 -7.93
C ILE A 117 -2.67 -8.57 -7.37
N GLU A 118 -1.85 -7.65 -7.83
CA GLU A 118 -0.54 -7.37 -7.24
C GLU A 118 -0.64 -6.08 -6.41
N VAL A 119 -0.13 -6.13 -5.19
CA VAL A 119 0.00 -4.96 -4.31
C VAL A 119 1.49 -4.64 -4.19
N MET A 120 1.85 -3.40 -4.48
CA MET A 120 3.23 -2.91 -4.45
C MET A 120 3.34 -1.66 -3.60
N SER A 121 4.45 -1.48 -2.90
CA SER A 121 4.73 -0.27 -2.12
C SER A 121 6.20 0.08 -2.19
N CYS A 122 6.51 1.37 -2.34
CA CYS A 122 7.87 1.87 -2.13
C CYS A 122 8.00 2.35 -0.68
N ILE A 123 8.93 1.75 0.06
CA ILE A 123 9.12 2.01 1.50
C ILE A 123 10.17 3.08 1.78
N GLN A 124 11.03 3.38 0.82
CA GLN A 124 12.05 4.44 0.88
C GLN A 124 12.56 4.74 -0.53
N THR A 125 13.10 5.93 -0.72
CA THR A 125 13.79 6.31 -1.96
C THR A 125 15.17 5.64 -2.07
N PRO A 126 15.66 5.36 -3.28
CA PRO A 126 14.98 5.58 -4.55
C PRO A 126 13.88 4.54 -4.84
N CYS A 127 12.73 5.02 -5.37
CA CYS A 127 11.67 4.17 -5.89
C CYS A 127 11.94 3.92 -7.37
N SER A 128 12.65 2.86 -7.70
CA SER A 128 13.01 2.57 -9.10
C SER A 128 11.83 1.98 -9.88
N ALA A 129 11.84 2.20 -11.21
CA ALA A 129 10.85 1.66 -12.12
C ALA A 129 10.87 0.12 -12.26
N THR A 130 11.85 -0.55 -11.68
CA THR A 130 11.96 -2.01 -11.69
C THR A 130 11.08 -2.61 -10.61
N ARG A 131 10.00 -3.22 -11.05
CA ARG A 131 9.02 -3.89 -10.19
C ARG A 131 9.67 -4.81 -9.17
N CYS A 132 9.41 -4.59 -7.91
CA CYS A 132 9.66 -5.55 -6.82
C CYS A 132 11.09 -6.12 -6.73
N SER A 133 12.05 -5.56 -7.46
CA SER A 133 13.41 -6.09 -7.55
C SER A 133 14.41 -5.38 -6.62
N SER A 134 13.98 -4.40 -5.86
CA SER A 134 14.85 -3.66 -4.94
C SER A 134 14.38 -3.80 -3.49
N ASP A 135 15.34 -3.70 -2.55
CA ASP A 135 15.08 -3.69 -1.10
C ASP A 135 14.20 -2.52 -0.64
N ASN A 136 13.99 -1.54 -1.52
CA ASN A 136 13.14 -0.37 -1.27
C ASN A 136 11.66 -0.63 -1.57
N HIS A 137 11.33 -1.80 -2.14
CA HIS A 137 9.96 -2.20 -2.45
C HIS A 137 9.48 -3.32 -1.54
N VAL A 138 8.18 -3.31 -1.27
CA VAL A 138 7.47 -4.45 -0.71
C VAL A 138 6.40 -4.83 -1.72
N CYS A 139 6.37 -6.10 -2.08
CA CYS A 139 5.37 -6.61 -3.00
C CYS A 139 4.65 -7.79 -2.35
N SER A 140 3.35 -7.83 -2.52
CA SER A 140 2.61 -9.07 -2.30
C SER A 140 2.92 -10.02 -3.46
N GLY A 141 3.00 -11.30 -3.18
CA GLY A 141 2.78 -12.28 -4.23
C GLY A 141 1.39 -12.07 -4.86
N ASP A 142 1.14 -12.79 -5.94
CA ASP A 142 -0.15 -12.77 -6.62
C ASP A 142 -1.30 -13.13 -5.66
N ILE A 143 -2.23 -12.22 -5.47
CA ILE A 143 -3.49 -12.50 -4.78
C ILE A 143 -4.43 -13.09 -5.82
N ASN A 144 -4.66 -14.41 -5.71
CA ASN A 144 -5.62 -15.10 -6.56
C ASN A 144 -7.03 -14.86 -6.00
N LEU A 145 -7.94 -14.42 -6.86
CA LEU A 145 -9.32 -14.09 -6.49
C LEU A 145 -10.34 -15.14 -6.98
N ASN A 146 -9.84 -16.29 -7.45
CA ASN A 146 -10.70 -17.41 -7.91
C ASN A 146 -10.99 -18.37 -6.78
#